data_790574441c487339e106e2e1d3684369
#
_entry.id   790574441c487339e106e2e1d3684369
#
_cell.length_a   1.000
_cell.length_b   1.000
_cell.length_c   1.000
_cell.angle_alpha   90.00
_cell.angle_beta   90.00
_cell.angle_gamma   90.00
#
_symmetry.space_group_name_H-M   'P 1'
#
loop_
_entity.id
_entity.type
_entity.pdbx_description
1 polymer ?
#
loop_
_entity_poly.entity_id
_entity_poly.type
_entity_poly.pdbx_seq_one_letter_code
_entity_poly.pdbx_strand_id
1 'polypeptide(L)'
;MIIIERILFLKRISIFSSLSSYELRKIAEVVSEEEAESGEIIFWEGDFGDCLYLVVEGKISIFTGKQPAIKVLASCEKAAFFGEMGLYDDKPRAASAMADVRSRLLVLRKGEFCDLISEFPMVALGIMKELNNRIRATNQKLNLIERNLVDNSSRLYSRDYFVDCMKNLVNRARNEKTQVGFVLIRLKKIHFQDESTDDEAIGKFRTELIREMGLRLAAYMRESDMLCRFDDNSILIMIPEINSRGALKFQARITDDINRVLIDFESARKLYSDVEFKTLTFPDDADSADAIIKNLEAQ
;
A
#
# COMPACT_ATOMS: atom_id res chain seq x y z
N MET A 1 -23.88 -30.16 15.18
CA MET A 1 -22.73 -30.62 16.02
C MET A 1 -23.18 -30.93 17.44
N ILE A 2 -22.68 -32.02 18.06
CA ILE A 2 -22.91 -32.26 19.50
C ILE A 2 -21.99 -31.36 20.36
N ILE A 3 -22.31 -31.15 21.62
CA ILE A 3 -21.60 -30.21 22.51
C ILE A 3 -20.07 -30.49 22.56
N ILE A 4 -19.67 -31.76 22.62
CA ILE A 4 -18.24 -32.14 22.68
C ILE A 4 -17.51 -31.71 21.41
N GLU A 5 -18.11 -31.88 20.23
CA GLU A 5 -17.54 -31.44 18.97
C GLU A 5 -17.40 -29.92 18.92
N ARG A 6 -18.41 -29.17 19.43
CA ARG A 6 -18.35 -27.70 19.53
C ARG A 6 -17.20 -27.26 20.44
N ILE A 7 -17.01 -27.88 21.60
CA ILE A 7 -15.92 -27.59 22.53
C ILE A 7 -14.56 -27.80 21.84
N LEU A 8 -14.36 -28.94 21.17
CA LEU A 8 -13.13 -29.25 20.47
C LEU A 8 -12.85 -28.31 19.30
N PHE A 9 -13.91 -27.86 18.64
CA PHE A 9 -13.81 -26.86 17.56
C PHE A 9 -13.48 -25.48 18.14
N LEU A 10 -14.21 -24.99 19.14
CA LEU A 10 -13.99 -23.70 19.78
C LEU A 10 -12.55 -23.55 20.31
N LYS A 11 -11.94 -24.64 20.82
CA LYS A 11 -10.55 -24.64 21.29
C LYS A 11 -9.53 -24.31 20.19
N ARG A 12 -9.88 -24.51 18.91
CA ARG A 12 -9.02 -24.21 17.75
C ARG A 12 -9.10 -22.76 17.31
N ILE A 13 -10.11 -22.03 17.75
CA ILE A 13 -10.30 -20.63 17.40
C ILE A 13 -9.37 -19.78 18.27
N SER A 14 -8.60 -18.90 17.65
CA SER A 14 -7.55 -18.10 18.32
C SER A 14 -8.05 -17.36 19.55
N ILE A 15 -9.25 -16.74 19.46
CA ILE A 15 -9.83 -15.95 20.55
C ILE A 15 -10.27 -16.79 21.78
N PHE A 16 -10.51 -18.07 21.59
CA PHE A 16 -10.94 -19.00 22.66
C PHE A 16 -9.85 -19.99 23.09
N SER A 17 -8.68 -19.95 22.46
CA SER A 17 -7.60 -20.93 22.66
C SER A 17 -7.06 -20.99 24.09
N SER A 18 -7.16 -19.90 24.86
CA SER A 18 -6.71 -19.80 26.25
C SER A 18 -7.74 -20.27 27.29
N LEU A 19 -9.00 -20.49 26.84
CA LEU A 19 -10.09 -20.84 27.75
C LEU A 19 -9.99 -22.30 28.23
N SER A 20 -10.47 -22.53 29.44
CA SER A 20 -10.65 -23.85 30.05
C SER A 20 -11.80 -24.63 29.39
N SER A 21 -11.83 -25.94 29.58
CA SER A 21 -12.93 -26.77 29.05
C SER A 21 -14.30 -26.38 29.64
N TYR A 22 -14.36 -25.85 30.86
CA TYR A 22 -15.58 -25.34 31.45
C TYR A 22 -16.11 -24.10 30.75
N GLU A 23 -15.23 -23.12 30.48
CA GLU A 23 -15.56 -21.87 29.76
C GLU A 23 -15.99 -22.18 28.33
N LEU A 24 -15.27 -23.05 27.64
CA LEU A 24 -15.59 -23.48 26.28
C LEU A 24 -16.95 -24.19 26.20
N ARG A 25 -17.33 -24.95 27.27
CA ARG A 25 -18.64 -25.58 27.35
C ARG A 25 -19.76 -24.55 27.41
N LYS A 26 -19.60 -23.49 28.20
CA LYS A 26 -20.56 -22.39 28.29
C LYS A 26 -20.79 -21.74 26.92
N ILE A 27 -19.72 -21.48 26.18
CA ILE A 27 -19.84 -20.96 24.81
C ILE A 27 -20.54 -21.97 23.90
N ALA A 28 -20.19 -23.27 23.99
CA ALA A 28 -20.78 -24.32 23.16
C ALA A 28 -22.29 -24.50 23.38
N GLU A 29 -22.80 -24.14 24.57
CA GLU A 29 -24.20 -24.20 24.93
C GLU A 29 -25.04 -23.06 24.34
N VAL A 30 -24.44 -21.86 24.12
CA VAL A 30 -25.17 -20.67 23.65
C VAL A 30 -25.02 -20.43 22.13
N VAL A 31 -23.98 -20.95 21.49
CA VAL A 31 -23.80 -20.77 20.02
C VAL A 31 -24.86 -21.56 19.24
N SER A 32 -25.47 -20.93 18.25
CA SER A 32 -26.34 -21.57 17.29
C SER A 32 -25.53 -22.05 16.04
N GLU A 33 -26.07 -22.99 15.30
CA GLU A 33 -25.46 -23.51 14.07
C GLU A 33 -26.28 -23.06 12.86
N GLU A 34 -25.62 -22.50 11.86
CA GLU A 34 -26.21 -22.04 10.62
C GLU A 34 -25.44 -22.62 9.42
N GLU A 35 -26.14 -22.87 8.33
CA GLU A 35 -25.56 -23.28 7.05
C GLU A 35 -25.79 -22.16 6.04
N ALA A 36 -24.79 -21.95 5.17
CA ALA A 36 -24.88 -21.03 4.04
C ALA A 36 -24.51 -21.77 2.76
N GLU A 37 -25.35 -21.64 1.74
CA GLU A 37 -25.09 -22.23 0.42
C GLU A 37 -24.03 -21.43 -0.36
N SER A 38 -23.43 -22.05 -1.40
CA SER A 38 -22.46 -21.36 -2.22
C SER A 38 -23.09 -20.14 -2.92
N GLY A 39 -22.45 -18.97 -2.80
CA GLY A 39 -22.92 -17.69 -3.32
C GLY A 39 -23.91 -16.97 -2.40
N GLU A 40 -24.29 -17.54 -1.27
CA GLU A 40 -25.21 -16.92 -0.32
C GLU A 40 -24.53 -15.78 0.41
N ILE A 41 -25.25 -14.65 0.52
CA ILE A 41 -24.81 -13.48 1.30
C ILE A 41 -25.26 -13.68 2.76
N ILE A 42 -24.30 -13.64 3.67
CA ILE A 42 -24.55 -13.78 5.11
C ILE A 42 -25.02 -12.44 5.68
N PHE A 43 -24.38 -11.34 5.27
CA PHE A 43 -24.81 -9.97 5.57
C PHE A 43 -24.18 -8.99 4.56
N TRP A 44 -24.79 -7.83 4.42
CA TRP A 44 -24.29 -6.73 3.59
C TRP A 44 -23.53 -5.68 4.42
N GLU A 45 -22.62 -4.97 3.76
CA GLU A 45 -22.02 -3.73 4.26
C GLU A 45 -23.14 -2.73 4.58
N GLY A 46 -23.11 -2.14 5.77
CA GLY A 46 -24.14 -1.22 6.26
C GLY A 46 -25.27 -1.86 7.05
N ASP A 47 -25.41 -3.20 7.06
CA ASP A 47 -26.39 -3.90 7.89
C ASP A 47 -26.09 -3.73 9.38
N PHE A 48 -27.11 -3.92 10.22
CA PHE A 48 -26.91 -3.95 11.68
C PHE A 48 -26.14 -5.21 12.09
N GLY A 49 -25.09 -5.03 12.88
CA GLY A 49 -24.21 -6.12 13.30
C GLY A 49 -24.49 -6.59 14.72
N ASP A 50 -25.19 -7.70 14.88
CA ASP A 50 -25.61 -8.26 16.19
C ASP A 50 -25.03 -9.64 16.50
N CYS A 51 -24.14 -10.16 15.68
CA CYS A 51 -23.55 -11.48 15.87
C CYS A 51 -22.14 -11.60 15.28
N LEU A 52 -21.39 -12.57 15.83
CA LEU A 52 -20.09 -13.07 15.42
C LEU A 52 -20.28 -14.45 14.79
N TYR A 53 -19.59 -14.70 13.68
CA TYR A 53 -19.60 -15.97 12.97
C TYR A 53 -18.27 -16.68 13.11
N LEU A 54 -18.31 -18.01 13.33
CA LEU A 54 -17.16 -18.89 13.44
C LEU A 54 -17.26 -19.94 12.34
N VAL A 55 -16.28 -20.02 11.46
CA VAL A 55 -16.31 -20.94 10.31
C VAL A 55 -15.92 -22.35 10.75
N VAL A 56 -16.91 -23.24 10.83
CA VAL A 56 -16.71 -24.66 11.15
C VAL A 56 -16.14 -25.39 9.94
N GLU A 57 -16.72 -25.12 8.76
CA GLU A 57 -16.36 -25.72 7.48
C GLU A 57 -16.77 -24.79 6.35
N GLY A 58 -16.02 -24.84 5.24
CA GLY A 58 -16.27 -23.99 4.09
C GLY A 58 -15.32 -22.79 4.00
N LYS A 59 -15.74 -21.77 3.24
CA LYS A 59 -14.96 -20.58 2.93
C LYS A 59 -15.86 -19.39 2.75
N ILE A 60 -15.54 -18.28 3.42
CA ILE A 60 -16.30 -17.03 3.40
C ILE A 60 -15.40 -15.92 2.88
N SER A 61 -15.86 -15.19 1.86
CA SER A 61 -15.24 -13.97 1.37
C SER A 61 -15.82 -12.74 2.06
N ILE A 62 -14.94 -11.90 2.59
CA ILE A 62 -15.29 -10.57 3.11
C ILE A 62 -14.95 -9.55 2.04
N PHE A 63 -15.91 -8.73 1.61
CA PHE A 63 -15.75 -7.83 0.48
C PHE A 63 -16.49 -6.50 0.65
N THR A 64 -16.08 -5.48 -0.12
CA THR A 64 -16.76 -4.18 -0.24
C THR A 64 -17.09 -3.89 -1.68
N GLY A 65 -18.00 -2.94 -1.88
CA GLY A 65 -18.45 -2.54 -3.22
C GLY A 65 -19.64 -3.35 -3.73
N LYS A 66 -20.18 -2.92 -4.88
CA LYS A 66 -21.29 -3.57 -5.57
C LYS A 66 -20.82 -4.06 -6.93
N GLN A 67 -21.47 -5.13 -7.45
CA GLN A 67 -21.16 -5.58 -8.80
C GLN A 67 -21.29 -4.45 -9.83
N PRO A 68 -20.37 -4.34 -10.82
CA PRO A 68 -19.26 -5.26 -11.10
C PRO A 68 -17.95 -4.99 -10.33
N ALA A 69 -17.89 -4.00 -9.44
CA ALA A 69 -16.68 -3.53 -8.76
C ALA A 69 -16.56 -4.08 -7.33
N ILE A 70 -16.63 -5.40 -7.17
CA ILE A 70 -16.41 -6.07 -5.88
C ILE A 70 -14.90 -6.12 -5.58
N LYS A 71 -14.50 -5.67 -4.37
CA LYS A 71 -13.14 -5.78 -3.85
C LYS A 71 -13.13 -6.74 -2.66
N VAL A 72 -12.52 -7.90 -2.82
CA VAL A 72 -12.31 -8.85 -1.73
C VAL A 72 -11.24 -8.32 -0.79
N LEU A 73 -11.57 -8.20 0.50
CA LEU A 73 -10.69 -7.70 1.56
C LEU A 73 -9.99 -8.84 2.28
N ALA A 74 -10.72 -9.93 2.57
CA ALA A 74 -10.21 -11.08 3.30
C ALA A 74 -11.00 -12.35 2.92
N SER A 75 -10.38 -13.50 3.20
CA SER A 75 -11.03 -14.81 3.11
C SER A 75 -10.94 -15.49 4.48
N CYS A 76 -12.06 -16.00 4.97
CA CYS A 76 -12.20 -16.71 6.23
C CYS A 76 -12.44 -18.19 5.96
N GLU A 77 -11.54 -19.04 6.40
CA GLU A 77 -11.61 -20.50 6.26
C GLU A 77 -11.79 -21.14 7.65
N LYS A 78 -11.78 -22.46 7.74
CA LYS A 78 -11.99 -23.24 8.95
C LYS A 78 -11.21 -22.69 10.16
N ALA A 79 -11.90 -22.53 11.30
CA ALA A 79 -11.43 -21.95 12.54
C ALA A 79 -11.15 -20.43 12.50
N ALA A 80 -11.48 -19.75 11.39
CA ALA A 80 -11.53 -18.29 11.34
C ALA A 80 -12.86 -17.77 11.95
N PHE A 81 -12.86 -16.48 12.28
CA PHE A 81 -14.06 -15.77 12.71
C PHE A 81 -14.18 -14.43 11.99
N PHE A 82 -15.42 -13.92 11.86
CA PHE A 82 -15.70 -12.65 11.20
C PHE A 82 -16.99 -12.03 11.76
N GLY A 83 -17.22 -10.74 11.47
CA GLY A 83 -18.40 -10.01 11.93
C GLY A 83 -18.29 -9.48 13.36
N GLU A 84 -17.11 -9.59 13.98
CA GLU A 84 -16.87 -9.18 15.37
C GLU A 84 -17.00 -7.66 15.59
N MET A 85 -16.73 -6.85 14.56
CA MET A 85 -16.66 -5.39 14.71
C MET A 85 -18.00 -4.79 15.16
N GLY A 86 -19.11 -5.25 14.60
CA GLY A 86 -20.44 -4.79 14.99
C GLY A 86 -20.86 -5.15 16.41
N LEU A 87 -20.12 -6.01 17.13
CA LEU A 87 -20.41 -6.34 18.53
C LEU A 87 -19.89 -5.29 19.51
N TYR A 88 -18.86 -4.52 19.16
CA TYR A 88 -18.18 -3.62 20.09
C TYR A 88 -18.57 -2.16 19.97
N ASP A 89 -18.83 -1.67 18.76
CA ASP A 89 -18.93 -0.24 18.51
C ASP A 89 -20.32 0.23 18.05
N ASP A 90 -21.33 -0.66 18.07
CA ASP A 90 -22.70 -0.38 17.62
C ASP A 90 -22.82 0.24 16.23
N LYS A 91 -21.75 0.08 15.40
CA LYS A 91 -21.74 0.57 14.03
C LYS A 91 -22.26 -0.48 13.06
N PRO A 92 -22.75 -0.06 11.89
CA PRO A 92 -23.09 -0.97 10.81
C PRO A 92 -21.91 -1.85 10.38
N ARG A 93 -22.21 -2.99 9.74
CA ARG A 93 -21.21 -3.89 9.15
C ARG A 93 -20.26 -3.11 8.24
N ALA A 94 -18.97 -3.20 8.50
CA ALA A 94 -17.92 -2.49 7.73
C ALA A 94 -17.65 -3.09 6.35
N ALA A 95 -18.16 -4.29 6.07
CA ALA A 95 -18.02 -5.02 4.83
C ALA A 95 -19.14 -6.05 4.70
N SER A 96 -19.33 -6.59 3.49
CA SER A 96 -20.24 -7.71 3.21
C SER A 96 -19.53 -9.05 3.39
N ALA A 97 -20.29 -10.11 3.69
CA ALA A 97 -19.81 -11.48 3.79
C ALA A 97 -20.63 -12.42 2.89
N MET A 98 -19.94 -13.26 2.12
CA MET A 98 -20.55 -14.23 1.20
C MET A 98 -19.86 -15.58 1.34
N ALA A 99 -20.63 -16.65 1.28
CA ALA A 99 -20.11 -18.02 1.24
C ALA A 99 -19.60 -18.36 -0.17
N ASP A 100 -18.30 -18.61 -0.32
CA ASP A 100 -17.71 -19.03 -1.61
C ASP A 100 -18.12 -20.45 -1.98
N VAL A 101 -18.31 -21.29 -0.98
CA VAL A 101 -18.75 -22.68 -1.08
C VAL A 101 -19.77 -22.93 0.04
N ARG A 102 -20.54 -24.04 -0.05
CA ARG A 102 -21.41 -24.43 1.05
C ARG A 102 -20.61 -24.45 2.35
N SER A 103 -21.06 -23.71 3.33
CA SER A 103 -20.35 -23.44 4.57
C SER A 103 -21.23 -23.68 5.79
N ARG A 104 -20.60 -24.12 6.88
CA ARG A 104 -21.25 -24.32 8.17
C ARG A 104 -20.61 -23.39 9.19
N LEU A 105 -21.45 -22.65 9.89
CA LEU A 105 -21.06 -21.59 10.80
C LEU A 105 -21.60 -21.86 12.21
N LEU A 106 -20.85 -21.49 13.23
CA LEU A 106 -21.41 -21.24 14.55
C LEU A 106 -21.60 -19.74 14.72
N VAL A 107 -22.75 -19.36 15.25
CA VAL A 107 -23.17 -17.96 15.43
C VAL A 107 -23.26 -17.67 16.91
N LEU A 108 -22.58 -16.62 17.34
CA LEU A 108 -22.64 -16.09 18.71
C LEU A 108 -23.27 -14.69 18.68
N ARG A 109 -24.43 -14.53 19.26
CA ARG A 109 -25.15 -13.26 19.27
C ARG A 109 -24.57 -12.29 20.30
N LYS A 110 -24.83 -11.00 20.11
CA LYS A 110 -24.30 -9.92 20.94
C LYS A 110 -24.64 -10.07 22.42
N GLY A 111 -25.86 -10.46 22.74
CA GLY A 111 -26.28 -10.68 24.13
C GLY A 111 -25.43 -11.73 24.84
N GLU A 112 -25.39 -12.95 24.26
CA GLU A 112 -24.59 -14.05 24.78
C GLU A 112 -23.09 -13.71 24.82
N PHE A 113 -22.59 -12.96 23.84
CA PHE A 113 -21.22 -12.50 23.81
C PHE A 113 -20.88 -11.53 24.95
N CYS A 114 -21.78 -10.56 25.26
CA CYS A 114 -21.60 -9.63 26.36
C CYS A 114 -21.62 -10.36 27.71
N ASP A 115 -22.54 -11.33 27.89
CA ASP A 115 -22.61 -12.16 29.08
C ASP A 115 -21.32 -12.98 29.25
N LEU A 116 -20.81 -13.58 28.17
CA LEU A 116 -19.56 -14.34 28.19
C LEU A 116 -18.35 -13.48 28.56
N ILE A 117 -18.22 -12.27 28.03
CA ILE A 117 -17.12 -11.37 28.43
C ILE A 117 -17.23 -10.95 29.88
N SER A 118 -18.44 -10.73 30.38
CA SER A 118 -18.68 -10.36 31.77
C SER A 118 -18.31 -11.51 32.74
N GLU A 119 -18.64 -12.74 32.37
CA GLU A 119 -18.31 -13.94 33.15
C GLU A 119 -16.84 -14.38 32.98
N PHE A 120 -16.30 -14.23 31.74
CA PHE A 120 -14.94 -14.68 31.35
C PHE A 120 -14.15 -13.58 30.65
N PRO A 121 -13.57 -12.61 31.36
CA PRO A 121 -12.83 -11.49 30.75
C PRO A 121 -11.65 -11.91 29.84
N MET A 122 -11.15 -13.14 30.00
CA MET A 122 -10.09 -13.69 29.13
C MET A 122 -10.51 -13.81 27.67
N VAL A 123 -11.81 -13.90 27.38
CA VAL A 123 -12.34 -13.84 26.00
C VAL A 123 -12.00 -12.50 25.35
N ALA A 124 -12.23 -11.40 26.08
CA ALA A 124 -11.89 -10.06 25.58
C ALA A 124 -10.39 -9.89 25.30
N LEU A 125 -9.54 -10.43 26.18
CA LEU A 125 -8.08 -10.42 25.97
C LEU A 125 -7.66 -11.25 24.74
N GLY A 126 -8.31 -12.37 24.50
CA GLY A 126 -8.10 -13.20 23.30
C GLY A 126 -8.42 -12.42 22.01
N ILE A 127 -9.54 -11.70 22.01
CA ILE A 127 -9.96 -10.86 20.89
C ILE A 127 -8.98 -9.71 20.67
N MET A 128 -8.61 -8.98 21.73
CA MET A 128 -7.63 -7.88 21.64
C MET A 128 -6.30 -8.35 21.06
N LYS A 129 -5.84 -9.53 21.45
CA LYS A 129 -4.62 -10.14 20.90
C LYS A 129 -4.74 -10.41 19.41
N GLU A 130 -5.86 -10.95 18.98
CA GLU A 130 -6.10 -11.25 17.56
C GLU A 130 -6.23 -9.98 16.72
N LEU A 131 -6.95 -8.96 17.20
CA LEU A 131 -7.04 -7.67 16.53
C LEU A 131 -5.67 -7.00 16.40
N ASN A 132 -4.84 -7.05 17.43
CA ASN A 132 -3.45 -6.58 17.36
C ASN A 132 -2.65 -7.32 16.29
N ASN A 133 -2.80 -8.64 16.16
CA ASN A 133 -2.12 -9.41 15.13
C ASN A 133 -2.57 -8.99 13.73
N ARG A 134 -3.87 -8.78 13.51
CA ARG A 134 -4.43 -8.29 12.25
C ARG A 134 -3.93 -6.88 11.90
N ILE A 135 -3.89 -5.97 12.87
CA ILE A 135 -3.33 -4.61 12.69
C ILE A 135 -1.86 -4.68 12.30
N ARG A 136 -1.06 -5.49 12.99
CA ARG A 136 0.37 -5.67 12.67
C ARG A 136 0.56 -6.22 11.25
N ALA A 137 -0.21 -7.23 10.86
CA ALA A 137 -0.15 -7.81 9.52
C ALA A 137 -0.55 -6.80 8.44
N THR A 138 -1.57 -5.98 8.71
CA THR A 138 -1.99 -4.91 7.80
C THR A 138 -0.93 -3.83 7.68
N ASN A 139 -0.34 -3.37 8.79
CA ASN A 139 0.74 -2.39 8.78
C ASN A 139 1.99 -2.91 8.06
N GLN A 140 2.32 -4.19 8.19
CA GLN A 140 3.42 -4.80 7.43
C GLN A 140 3.14 -4.78 5.92
N LYS A 141 1.90 -5.08 5.50
CA LYS A 141 1.51 -4.99 4.07
C LYS A 141 1.58 -3.55 3.56
N LEU A 142 1.10 -2.58 4.34
CA LEU A 142 1.18 -1.16 4.00
C LEU A 142 2.64 -0.70 3.85
N ASN A 143 3.50 -1.07 4.81
CA ASN A 143 4.93 -0.73 4.75
C ASN A 143 5.63 -1.37 3.52
N LEU A 144 5.22 -2.58 3.10
CA LEU A 144 5.74 -3.19 1.87
C LEU A 144 5.29 -2.43 0.63
N ILE A 145 4.03 -1.97 0.60
CA ILE A 145 3.51 -1.14 -0.50
C ILE A 145 4.25 0.19 -0.54
N GLU A 146 4.40 0.88 0.60
CA GLU A 146 5.13 2.15 0.69
C GLU A 146 6.60 2.01 0.25
N ARG A 147 7.28 0.92 0.64
CA ARG A 147 8.66 0.64 0.19
C ARG A 147 8.77 0.44 -1.31
N ASN A 148 7.73 -0.09 -1.96
CA ASN A 148 7.69 -0.26 -3.41
C ASN A 148 7.33 1.05 -4.13
N LEU A 149 6.63 1.98 -3.46
CA LEU A 149 6.26 3.26 -4.03
C LEU A 149 7.39 4.30 -3.96
N VAL A 150 8.20 4.25 -2.89
CA VAL A 150 9.21 5.27 -2.60
C VAL A 150 10.59 4.62 -2.46
N ASP A 151 11.59 5.18 -3.10
CA ASP A 151 12.98 4.83 -2.89
C ASP A 151 13.44 5.24 -1.48
N ASN A 152 13.84 4.27 -0.67
CA ASN A 152 14.16 4.46 0.75
C ASN A 152 15.33 5.40 0.99
N SER A 153 16.24 5.53 0.04
CA SER A 153 17.45 6.32 0.18
C SER A 153 17.25 7.78 -0.18
N SER A 154 16.50 8.06 -1.25
CA SER A 154 16.25 9.41 -1.75
C SER A 154 14.91 10.02 -1.29
N ARG A 155 13.97 9.21 -0.84
CA ARG A 155 12.58 9.61 -0.52
C ARG A 155 11.78 10.09 -1.74
N LEU A 156 12.27 9.83 -2.93
CA LEU A 156 11.56 10.04 -4.19
C LEU A 156 10.73 8.80 -4.55
N TYR A 157 9.79 8.93 -5.49
CA TYR A 157 9.10 7.74 -5.99
C TYR A 157 10.11 6.74 -6.57
N SER A 158 9.80 5.45 -6.43
CA SER A 158 10.58 4.38 -7.05
C SER A 158 10.38 4.41 -8.56
N ARG A 159 11.38 3.94 -9.31
CA ARG A 159 11.32 3.84 -10.77
C ARG A 159 10.13 3.00 -11.25
N ASP A 160 9.91 1.84 -10.62
CA ASP A 160 8.86 0.91 -11.04
C ASP A 160 7.48 1.55 -10.92
N TYR A 161 7.17 2.16 -9.77
CA TYR A 161 5.92 2.86 -9.56
C TYR A 161 5.75 4.03 -10.54
N PHE A 162 6.80 4.80 -10.74
CA PHE A 162 6.78 5.94 -11.67
C PHE A 162 6.51 5.50 -13.10
N VAL A 163 7.13 4.42 -13.58
CA VAL A 163 6.93 3.87 -14.92
C VAL A 163 5.49 3.42 -15.13
N ASP A 164 4.88 2.78 -14.13
CA ASP A 164 3.48 2.37 -14.20
C ASP A 164 2.54 3.59 -14.27
N CYS A 165 2.79 4.62 -13.47
CA CYS A 165 2.04 5.89 -13.54
C CYS A 165 2.23 6.58 -14.89
N MET A 166 3.46 6.59 -15.42
CA MET A 166 3.78 7.18 -16.73
C MET A 166 3.04 6.49 -17.87
N LYS A 167 2.98 5.14 -17.89
CA LYS A 167 2.22 4.39 -18.89
C LYS A 167 0.75 4.77 -18.88
N ASN A 168 0.17 4.85 -17.69
CA ASN A 168 -1.24 5.25 -17.52
C ASN A 168 -1.50 6.69 -17.99
N LEU A 169 -0.61 7.62 -17.61
CA LEU A 169 -0.74 9.04 -17.98
C LEU A 169 -0.57 9.25 -19.47
N VAL A 170 0.44 8.63 -20.10
CA VAL A 170 0.67 8.72 -21.56
C VAL A 170 -0.52 8.16 -22.36
N ASN A 171 -1.10 7.03 -21.91
CA ASN A 171 -2.30 6.47 -22.53
C ASN A 171 -3.50 7.42 -22.41
N ARG A 172 -3.69 8.03 -21.23
CA ARG A 172 -4.75 9.04 -21.02
C ARG A 172 -4.51 10.27 -21.88
N ALA A 173 -3.31 10.81 -21.89
CA ALA A 173 -2.94 11.98 -22.68
C ALA A 173 -3.15 11.76 -24.19
N ARG A 174 -2.89 10.53 -24.69
CA ARG A 174 -3.20 10.15 -26.07
C ARG A 174 -4.69 10.25 -26.38
N ASN A 175 -5.54 9.75 -25.49
CA ASN A 175 -6.99 9.76 -25.67
C ASN A 175 -7.57 11.17 -25.58
N GLU A 176 -7.07 11.98 -24.64
CA GLU A 176 -7.51 13.35 -24.38
C GLU A 176 -6.82 14.40 -25.27
N LYS A 177 -5.85 13.96 -26.10
CA LYS A 177 -5.01 14.82 -26.96
C LYS A 177 -4.26 15.90 -26.17
N THR A 178 -3.83 15.59 -24.96
CA THR A 178 -3.00 16.44 -24.12
C THR A 178 -1.51 16.09 -24.26
N GLN A 179 -0.64 16.94 -23.74
CA GLN A 179 0.82 16.74 -23.78
C GLN A 179 1.36 16.45 -22.38
N VAL A 180 2.47 15.70 -22.31
CA VAL A 180 3.15 15.40 -21.05
C VAL A 180 4.63 15.70 -21.22
N GLY A 181 5.21 16.48 -20.32
CA GLY A 181 6.63 16.79 -20.30
C GLY A 181 7.42 15.86 -19.37
N PHE A 182 8.63 15.55 -19.76
CA PHE A 182 9.58 14.76 -18.99
C PHE A 182 10.91 15.52 -18.92
N VAL A 183 11.45 15.67 -17.72
CA VAL A 183 12.75 16.30 -17.49
C VAL A 183 13.64 15.34 -16.70
N LEU A 184 14.66 14.81 -17.36
CA LEU A 184 15.70 14.00 -16.73
C LEU A 184 16.83 14.91 -16.27
N ILE A 185 17.27 14.72 -15.04
CA ILE A 185 18.44 15.37 -14.43
C ILE A 185 19.42 14.27 -14.11
N ARG A 186 20.57 14.25 -14.75
CA ARG A 186 21.59 13.20 -14.62
C ARG A 186 22.90 13.76 -14.10
N LEU A 187 23.40 13.17 -13.01
CA LEU A 187 24.76 13.40 -12.53
C LEU A 187 25.75 12.64 -13.42
N LYS A 188 26.65 13.33 -14.13
CA LYS A 188 27.61 12.69 -15.05
C LYS A 188 28.81 12.12 -14.31
N LYS A 189 29.60 12.95 -13.69
CA LYS A 189 30.82 12.56 -12.98
C LYS A 189 30.90 13.28 -11.64
N ILE A 190 31.32 12.55 -10.63
CA ILE A 190 31.68 13.12 -9.33
C ILE A 190 33.17 12.92 -9.17
N HIS A 191 33.91 14.02 -9.05
CA HIS A 191 35.36 14.00 -8.83
C HIS A 191 35.66 14.59 -7.46
N PHE A 192 36.43 13.87 -6.66
CA PHE A 192 36.95 14.36 -5.40
C PHE A 192 38.33 14.98 -5.65
N GLN A 193 38.71 16.02 -4.91
CA GLN A 193 40.02 16.61 -4.96
C GLN A 193 41.13 15.67 -4.44
N ASP A 194 40.78 14.71 -3.58
CA ASP A 194 41.69 13.68 -3.08
C ASP A 194 41.49 12.38 -3.84
N GLU A 195 42.55 11.87 -4.46
CA GLU A 195 42.55 10.63 -5.25
C GLU A 195 42.34 9.35 -4.47
N SER A 196 42.22 9.42 -3.12
CA SER A 196 42.09 8.27 -2.21
C SER A 196 40.64 7.92 -1.80
N THR A 197 39.63 8.44 -2.49
CA THR A 197 38.22 8.26 -2.08
C THR A 197 37.69 6.90 -2.54
N ASP A 198 37.19 6.11 -1.60
CA ASP A 198 36.60 4.80 -1.80
C ASP A 198 35.27 4.87 -2.57
N ASP A 199 35.00 3.90 -3.45
CA ASP A 199 33.76 3.78 -4.24
C ASP A 199 32.51 3.76 -3.35
N GLU A 200 32.59 3.21 -2.16
CA GLU A 200 31.49 3.21 -1.17
C GLU A 200 31.15 4.63 -0.69
N ALA A 201 32.17 5.46 -0.46
CA ALA A 201 32.00 6.85 -0.07
C ALA A 201 31.37 7.69 -1.20
N ILE A 202 31.79 7.42 -2.46
CA ILE A 202 31.20 8.03 -3.65
C ILE A 202 29.71 7.66 -3.78
N GLY A 203 29.35 6.39 -3.53
CA GLY A 203 27.96 5.93 -3.58
C GLY A 203 27.06 6.58 -2.52
N LYS A 204 27.54 6.69 -1.28
CA LYS A 204 26.83 7.39 -0.19
C LYS A 204 26.61 8.86 -0.51
N PHE A 205 27.64 9.52 -0.99
CA PHE A 205 27.62 10.92 -1.36
C PHE A 205 26.63 11.19 -2.51
N ARG A 206 26.64 10.36 -3.55
CA ARG A 206 25.71 10.44 -4.67
C ARG A 206 24.25 10.33 -4.20
N THR A 207 23.98 9.39 -3.31
CA THR A 207 22.64 9.18 -2.75
C THR A 207 22.17 10.40 -1.96
N GLU A 208 23.07 11.02 -1.20
CA GLU A 208 22.76 12.22 -0.43
C GLU A 208 22.53 13.44 -1.33
N LEU A 209 23.31 13.59 -2.39
CA LEU A 209 23.15 14.64 -3.39
C LEU A 209 21.82 14.50 -4.14
N ILE A 210 21.48 13.31 -4.61
CA ILE A 210 20.19 13.00 -5.25
C ILE A 210 19.02 13.35 -4.30
N ARG A 211 19.14 13.03 -3.01
CA ARG A 211 18.15 13.34 -2.00
C ARG A 211 17.97 14.85 -1.82
N GLU A 212 19.07 15.61 -1.71
CA GLU A 212 18.99 17.06 -1.53
C GLU A 212 18.42 17.76 -2.78
N MET A 213 18.84 17.33 -3.97
CA MET A 213 18.24 17.78 -5.22
C MET A 213 16.74 17.50 -5.26
N GLY A 214 16.33 16.30 -4.86
CA GLY A 214 14.93 15.91 -4.79
C GLY A 214 14.10 16.81 -3.85
N LEU A 215 14.62 17.11 -2.66
CA LEU A 215 13.98 18.02 -1.71
C LEU A 215 13.79 19.44 -2.28
N ARG A 216 14.79 19.96 -2.99
CA ARG A 216 14.70 21.28 -3.65
C ARG A 216 13.70 21.24 -4.80
N LEU A 217 13.73 20.21 -5.61
CA LEU A 217 12.80 20.04 -6.73
C LEU A 217 11.34 19.92 -6.27
N ALA A 218 11.09 19.26 -5.13
CA ALA A 218 9.74 19.11 -4.58
C ALA A 218 9.02 20.47 -4.36
N ALA A 219 9.77 21.54 -4.08
CA ALA A 219 9.20 22.87 -3.94
C ALA A 219 8.63 23.47 -5.24
N TYR A 220 9.00 22.92 -6.40
CA TYR A 220 8.53 23.34 -7.71
C TYR A 220 7.38 22.48 -8.25
N MET A 221 7.09 21.33 -7.60
CA MET A 221 6.11 20.36 -8.05
C MET A 221 4.70 20.78 -7.71
N ARG A 222 3.79 20.57 -8.67
CA ARG A 222 2.35 20.61 -8.43
C ARG A 222 1.88 19.26 -7.90
N GLU A 223 0.67 19.19 -7.39
CA GLU A 223 0.07 17.95 -6.91
C GLU A 223 -0.02 16.86 -8.02
N SER A 224 -0.15 17.31 -9.29
CA SER A 224 -0.19 16.42 -10.46
C SER A 224 1.17 15.95 -10.95
N ASP A 225 2.26 16.60 -10.54
CA ASP A 225 3.59 16.32 -11.02
C ASP A 225 4.21 15.17 -10.24
N MET A 226 5.09 14.40 -10.88
CA MET A 226 5.76 13.29 -10.22
C MET A 226 7.29 13.39 -10.35
N LEU A 227 7.97 12.99 -9.30
CA LEU A 227 9.42 13.04 -9.16
C LEU A 227 9.93 11.68 -8.70
N CYS A 228 10.80 11.02 -9.47
CA CYS A 228 11.34 9.73 -9.09
C CYS A 228 12.87 9.68 -9.15
N ARG A 229 13.45 8.76 -8.37
CA ARG A 229 14.80 8.29 -8.58
C ARG A 229 14.78 7.32 -9.75
N PHE A 230 15.26 7.77 -10.92
CA PHE A 230 15.17 6.98 -12.15
C PHE A 230 16.24 5.89 -12.20
N ASP A 231 17.46 6.23 -11.78
CA ASP A 231 18.59 5.33 -11.55
C ASP A 231 19.50 5.90 -10.44
N ASP A 232 20.66 5.29 -10.22
CA ASP A 232 21.60 5.72 -9.19
C ASP A 232 22.15 7.14 -9.39
N ASN A 233 22.09 7.65 -10.61
CA ASN A 233 22.66 8.94 -11.00
C ASN A 233 21.62 9.95 -11.45
N SER A 234 20.34 9.58 -11.54
CA SER A 234 19.38 10.45 -12.19
C SER A 234 18.03 10.55 -11.49
N ILE A 235 17.44 11.73 -11.61
CA ILE A 235 16.08 12.07 -11.20
C ILE A 235 15.27 12.31 -12.47
N LEU A 236 14.07 11.73 -12.55
CA LEU A 236 13.13 11.98 -13.63
C LEU A 236 11.88 12.67 -13.07
N ILE A 237 11.47 13.73 -13.76
CA ILE A 237 10.27 14.51 -13.47
C ILE A 237 9.27 14.28 -14.60
N MET A 238 8.01 14.04 -14.25
CA MET A 238 6.86 13.95 -15.16
C MET A 238 5.88 15.05 -14.85
N ILE A 239 5.51 15.84 -15.85
CA ILE A 239 4.67 17.03 -15.74
C ILE A 239 3.48 16.87 -16.69
N PRO A 240 2.28 16.59 -16.19
CA PRO A 240 1.08 16.54 -17.01
C PRO A 240 0.73 17.89 -17.63
N GLU A 241 0.05 17.86 -18.77
CA GLU A 241 -0.54 19.05 -19.43
C GLU A 241 0.46 20.17 -19.70
N ILE A 242 1.68 19.82 -20.13
CA ILE A 242 2.73 20.77 -20.48
C ILE A 242 3.26 20.48 -21.88
N ASN A 243 3.44 21.50 -22.69
CA ASN A 243 4.03 21.41 -24.02
C ASN A 243 5.56 21.54 -23.99
N SER A 244 6.24 21.29 -25.12
CA SER A 244 7.70 21.34 -25.25
C SER A 244 8.28 22.68 -24.77
N ARG A 245 7.66 23.80 -25.12
CA ARG A 245 8.10 25.14 -24.69
C ARG A 245 7.96 25.33 -23.17
N GLY A 246 6.87 24.81 -22.59
CA GLY A 246 6.63 24.84 -21.14
C GLY A 246 7.63 23.98 -20.38
N ALA A 247 7.92 22.76 -20.87
CA ALA A 247 8.88 21.86 -20.29
C ALA A 247 10.31 22.44 -20.29
N LEU A 248 10.72 23.07 -21.39
CA LEU A 248 12.00 23.79 -21.44
C LEU A 248 12.10 24.98 -20.50
N LYS A 249 11.00 25.75 -20.35
CA LYS A 249 10.94 26.83 -19.35
C LYS A 249 11.01 26.30 -17.92
N PHE A 250 10.35 25.19 -17.65
CA PHE A 250 10.45 24.54 -16.35
C PHE A 250 11.87 24.07 -16.09
N GLN A 251 12.52 23.39 -17.04
CA GLN A 251 13.94 23.00 -16.95
C GLN A 251 14.82 24.21 -16.63
N ALA A 252 14.71 25.29 -17.39
CA ALA A 252 15.53 26.50 -17.17
C ALA A 252 15.37 27.05 -15.74
N ARG A 253 14.14 27.05 -15.22
CA ARG A 253 13.86 27.53 -13.86
C ARG A 253 14.54 26.70 -12.78
N ILE A 254 14.53 25.35 -12.93
CA ILE A 254 15.13 24.48 -11.92
C ILE A 254 16.65 24.36 -12.07
N THR A 255 17.21 24.68 -13.24
CA THR A 255 18.66 24.57 -13.50
C THR A 255 19.47 25.43 -12.53
N ASP A 256 19.07 26.68 -12.31
CA ASP A 256 19.79 27.59 -11.43
C ASP A 256 19.81 27.09 -9.98
N ASP A 257 18.69 26.55 -9.49
CA ASP A 257 18.61 26.04 -8.12
C ASP A 257 19.37 24.72 -7.94
N ILE A 258 19.33 23.84 -8.94
CA ILE A 258 20.14 22.62 -8.92
C ILE A 258 21.63 22.97 -8.93
N ASN A 259 22.05 23.92 -9.75
CA ASN A 259 23.43 24.38 -9.75
C ASN A 259 23.86 24.97 -8.39
N ARG A 260 22.98 25.70 -7.69
CA ARG A 260 23.26 26.18 -6.31
C ARG A 260 23.42 25.01 -5.34
N VAL A 261 22.55 23.99 -5.39
CA VAL A 261 22.72 22.79 -4.57
C VAL A 261 24.08 22.13 -4.82
N LEU A 262 24.49 22.03 -6.08
CA LEU A 262 25.80 21.48 -6.44
C LEU A 262 26.93 22.31 -5.84
N ILE A 263 26.92 23.64 -6.00
CA ILE A 263 27.94 24.55 -5.46
C ILE A 263 28.02 24.43 -3.94
N ASP A 264 26.88 24.41 -3.24
CA ASP A 264 26.83 24.26 -1.78
C ASP A 264 27.46 22.93 -1.33
N PHE A 265 27.14 21.85 -2.05
CA PHE A 265 27.68 20.51 -1.80
C PHE A 265 29.17 20.39 -2.13
N GLU A 266 29.59 20.96 -3.24
CA GLU A 266 30.99 20.99 -3.71
C GLU A 266 31.89 21.77 -2.73
N SER A 267 31.42 22.94 -2.32
CA SER A 267 32.15 23.81 -1.37
C SER A 267 32.33 23.15 0.00
N ALA A 268 31.30 22.42 0.47
CA ALA A 268 31.35 21.72 1.76
C ALA A 268 32.27 20.50 1.77
N ARG A 269 32.49 19.84 0.61
CA ARG A 269 33.12 18.51 0.53
C ARG A 269 34.30 18.39 -0.45
N LYS A 270 34.75 19.49 -1.05
CA LYS A 270 35.87 19.55 -1.99
C LYS A 270 35.73 18.57 -3.18
N LEU A 271 34.61 18.61 -3.85
CA LEU A 271 34.30 17.79 -5.00
C LEU A 271 33.74 18.63 -6.14
N TYR A 272 33.68 18.05 -7.32
CA TYR A 272 33.07 18.65 -8.52
C TYR A 272 32.10 17.64 -9.13
N SER A 273 30.94 18.11 -9.56
CA SER A 273 29.93 17.28 -10.25
C SER A 273 29.32 18.02 -11.44
N ASP A 274 29.18 17.32 -12.55
CA ASP A 274 28.47 17.80 -13.72
C ASP A 274 27.07 17.24 -13.79
N VAL A 275 26.11 18.09 -14.14
CA VAL A 275 24.70 17.72 -14.32
C VAL A 275 24.28 17.95 -15.75
N GLU A 276 23.64 16.95 -16.32
CA GLU A 276 23.00 17.03 -17.62
C GLU A 276 21.49 17.05 -17.48
N PHE A 277 20.84 17.91 -18.28
CA PHE A 277 19.39 17.96 -18.40
C PHE A 277 18.98 17.43 -19.76
N LYS A 278 17.96 16.57 -19.79
CA LYS A 278 17.32 16.09 -21.00
C LYS A 278 15.82 16.26 -20.88
N THR A 279 15.20 16.98 -21.79
CA THR A 279 13.77 17.24 -21.80
C THR A 279 13.14 16.58 -23.01
N LEU A 280 12.05 15.85 -22.78
CA LEU A 280 11.22 15.21 -23.80
C LEU A 280 9.76 15.54 -23.56
N THR A 281 8.96 15.52 -24.61
CA THR A 281 7.50 15.71 -24.54
C THR A 281 6.77 14.66 -25.35
N PHE A 282 5.70 14.16 -24.79
CA PHE A 282 4.72 13.34 -25.48
C PHE A 282 3.64 14.26 -26.04
N PRO A 283 3.18 14.11 -27.30
CA PRO A 283 3.62 13.12 -28.27
C PRO A 283 4.79 13.58 -29.16
N ASP A 284 5.34 14.79 -28.98
CA ASP A 284 6.23 15.45 -29.93
C ASP A 284 7.55 14.69 -30.14
N ASP A 285 8.16 14.17 -29.06
CA ASP A 285 9.49 13.51 -29.07
C ASP A 285 9.40 11.97 -29.02
N ALA A 286 8.23 11.42 -28.68
CA ALA A 286 7.99 9.98 -28.63
C ALA A 286 6.48 9.67 -28.68
N ASP A 287 6.13 8.51 -29.22
CA ASP A 287 4.74 8.07 -29.39
C ASP A 287 4.22 7.14 -28.29
N SER A 288 5.10 6.71 -27.37
CA SER A 288 4.77 5.76 -26.32
C SER A 288 5.64 5.95 -25.07
N ALA A 289 5.18 5.44 -23.94
CA ALA A 289 5.94 5.46 -22.70
C ALA A 289 7.27 4.70 -22.83
N ASP A 290 7.26 3.56 -23.52
CA ASP A 290 8.48 2.77 -23.73
C ASP A 290 9.49 3.50 -24.65
N ALA A 291 9.01 4.23 -25.65
CA ALA A 291 9.87 5.08 -26.50
C ALA A 291 10.47 6.25 -25.71
N ILE A 292 9.69 6.86 -24.79
CA ILE A 292 10.19 7.90 -23.87
C ILE A 292 11.31 7.33 -23.01
N ILE A 293 11.10 6.18 -22.36
CA ILE A 293 12.12 5.54 -21.51
C ILE A 293 13.39 5.27 -22.32
N LYS A 294 13.24 4.64 -23.49
CA LYS A 294 14.37 4.36 -24.38
C LYS A 294 15.14 5.63 -24.78
N ASN A 295 14.41 6.71 -25.09
CA ASN A 295 15.03 7.99 -25.44
C ASN A 295 15.72 8.63 -24.23
N LEU A 296 15.18 8.49 -23.00
CA LEU A 296 15.83 9.01 -21.78
C LEU A 296 17.08 8.22 -21.40
N GLU A 297 17.11 6.91 -21.66
CA GLU A 297 18.26 6.03 -21.40
C GLU A 297 19.36 6.14 -22.47
N ALA A 298 19.01 6.54 -23.68
CA ALA A 298 19.99 6.77 -24.74
C ALA A 298 20.94 7.91 -24.36
N GLN A 299 22.25 7.60 -24.36
CA GLN A 299 23.36 8.53 -24.08
C GLN A 299 23.49 9.61 -25.15
#